data_c6561d26995fc044acc98ba60ed550f3
#
_entry.id   c6561d26995fc044acc98ba60ed550f3
#
_cell.length_a   1.000
_cell.length_b   1.000
_cell.length_c   1.000
_cell.angle_alpha   90.00
_cell.angle_beta   90.00
_cell.angle_gamma   90.00
#
_symmetry.space_group_name_H-M   'P 1'
#
loop_
_entity.id
_entity.type
_entity.pdbx_description
1 polymer ?
#
loop_
_entity_poly.entity_id
_entity_poly.type
_entity_poly.pdbx_seq_one_letter_code
_entity_poly.pdbx_strand_id
1 'polypeptide(L)'
;MRIALALMLCLAAASAAAAPRDKTGANQPAEAQAQAANSVRDIYRSGTVVTIMAGGSSSTDLAIAADLAEELDSDELRVLPIVGKGAMQSVKDVMFLRGVDMGITQANVLKHFAATGELGPNFQNEIVYVAKLFNEEIHVLARRDIPDIAALSGKSVSLGVEGSGGAITGRLLFEALGIDIEPLHLADADAIAKLKEGKIDAAVVIAGKPAPLTARLHGGDGLRLLSVPYPPALEDSYYPASLTHDDYPELIAEGESIDTVSVCAVLISFNWPQGGARYRRVAKFVDAFFRSFDVFLEAPHHPKWREVNFAATLEGWQRSSAAQAWIDAAQTKTEASSKRSFETFLAQATKESRTPVSAEERAELFRAFLEWNKDRSE
;
A
#
# COMPACT_ATOMS: atom_id res chain seq x y z
N MET A 1 18.28 58.99 -35.91
CA MET A 1 19.11 58.88 -37.10
C MET A 1 18.71 57.59 -37.78
N ARG A 2 17.65 57.60 -38.50
CA ARG A 2 17.45 57.59 -39.97
C ARG A 2 18.56 56.77 -40.68
N ILE A 3 18.16 55.61 -41.24
CA ILE A 3 18.30 55.36 -42.69
C ILE A 3 17.36 54.21 -43.06
N ALA A 4 16.45 54.49 -43.94
CA ALA A 4 15.62 53.58 -44.72
C ALA A 4 16.43 53.15 -45.96
N LEU A 5 16.23 51.93 -46.43
CA LEU A 5 16.56 51.62 -47.87
C LEU A 5 15.52 50.63 -48.39
N ALA A 6 14.74 51.13 -49.32
CA ALA A 6 13.89 50.40 -50.25
C ALA A 6 14.72 49.92 -51.42
N LEU A 7 14.34 48.82 -52.02
CA LEU A 7 14.42 48.55 -53.49
C LEU A 7 13.93 47.14 -53.78
N MET A 8 13.05 47.01 -54.56
CA MET A 8 12.74 46.97 -55.97
C MET A 8 12.30 45.58 -56.47
N LEU A 9 11.12 45.61 -57.00
CA LEU A 9 10.51 44.55 -57.81
C LEU A 9 11.39 44.17 -59.01
N CYS A 10 11.45 42.85 -59.27
CA CYS A 10 11.57 42.33 -60.63
C CYS A 10 10.49 41.24 -60.86
N LEU A 11 9.47 41.60 -61.65
CA LEU A 11 8.55 40.67 -62.25
C LEU A 11 9.30 39.88 -63.34
N ALA A 12 9.36 38.56 -63.21
CA ALA A 12 9.61 37.65 -64.33
C ALA A 12 8.41 36.65 -64.37
N ALA A 13 7.55 36.87 -65.32
CA ALA A 13 6.46 35.98 -65.69
C ALA A 13 7.05 34.78 -66.41
N ALA A 14 7.03 33.63 -65.74
CA ALA A 14 7.26 32.33 -66.36
C ALA A 14 5.95 31.54 -66.33
N SER A 15 5.37 31.39 -67.54
CA SER A 15 4.27 30.46 -67.76
C SER A 15 4.74 29.04 -67.57
N ALA A 16 4.33 28.42 -66.47
CA ALA A 16 4.53 26.99 -66.24
C ALA A 16 3.18 26.28 -66.47
N ALA A 17 3.17 25.38 -67.43
CA ALA A 17 2.04 24.50 -67.69
C ALA A 17 1.64 23.69 -66.48
N ALA A 18 0.33 23.67 -66.17
CA ALA A 18 -0.23 22.89 -65.10
C ALA A 18 -0.12 21.39 -65.42
N ALA A 19 0.73 20.68 -64.67
CA ALA A 19 0.68 19.22 -64.60
C ALA A 19 -0.51 18.79 -63.74
N PRO A 20 -1.16 17.67 -64.02
CA PRO A 20 -2.29 17.20 -63.25
C PRO A 20 -1.87 16.87 -61.83
N ARG A 21 -2.48 17.53 -60.83
CA ARG A 21 -2.32 17.20 -59.41
C ARG A 21 -2.94 15.85 -59.13
N ASP A 22 -2.09 14.89 -58.87
CA ASP A 22 -2.49 13.59 -58.31
C ASP A 22 -3.10 13.83 -56.92
N LYS A 23 -4.39 13.53 -56.77
CA LYS A 23 -5.18 13.77 -55.56
C LYS A 23 -5.00 12.69 -54.48
N THR A 24 -4.01 11.81 -54.59
CA THR A 24 -3.85 10.64 -53.73
C THR A 24 -2.89 10.82 -52.56
N GLY A 25 -2.22 11.98 -52.38
CA GLY A 25 -1.17 12.15 -51.38
C GLY A 25 -1.51 12.95 -50.10
N ALA A 26 -2.71 13.56 -50.01
CA ALA A 26 -3.00 14.54 -48.95
C ALA A 26 -3.72 14.02 -47.69
N ASN A 27 -4.17 12.74 -47.69
CA ASN A 27 -4.95 12.18 -46.58
C ASN A 27 -4.19 11.25 -45.63
N GLN A 28 -2.94 10.86 -45.94
CA GLN A 28 -2.18 9.92 -45.10
C GLN A 28 -1.89 10.43 -43.68
N PRO A 29 -1.54 11.70 -43.42
CA PRO A 29 -1.29 12.14 -42.03
C PRO A 29 -2.58 12.25 -41.20
N ALA A 30 -3.72 12.59 -41.81
CA ALA A 30 -4.99 12.69 -41.10
C ALA A 30 -5.57 11.31 -40.73
N GLU A 31 -5.41 10.32 -41.64
CA GLU A 31 -5.83 8.93 -41.37
C GLU A 31 -4.93 8.27 -40.34
N ALA A 32 -3.62 8.50 -40.34
CA ALA A 32 -2.69 8.02 -39.34
C ALA A 32 -2.97 8.63 -37.96
N GLN A 33 -3.29 9.93 -37.90
CA GLN A 33 -3.70 10.60 -36.68
C GLN A 33 -5.05 10.10 -36.15
N ALA A 34 -6.01 9.85 -37.03
CA ALA A 34 -7.31 9.27 -36.67
C ALA A 34 -7.19 7.84 -36.19
N GLN A 35 -6.33 7.03 -36.82
CA GLN A 35 -6.01 5.68 -36.34
C GLN A 35 -5.31 5.68 -34.99
N ALA A 36 -4.33 6.56 -34.79
CA ALA A 36 -3.66 6.72 -33.47
C ALA A 36 -4.66 7.17 -32.40
N ALA A 37 -5.54 8.13 -32.70
CA ALA A 37 -6.57 8.58 -31.76
C ALA A 37 -7.61 7.50 -31.45
N ASN A 38 -7.94 6.64 -32.42
CA ASN A 38 -8.85 5.51 -32.18
C ASN A 38 -8.17 4.40 -31.39
N SER A 39 -6.90 4.10 -31.63
CA SER A 39 -6.15 3.13 -30.85
C SER A 39 -6.03 3.56 -29.38
N VAL A 40 -5.75 4.84 -29.12
CA VAL A 40 -5.74 5.38 -27.75
C VAL A 40 -7.13 5.27 -27.11
N ARG A 41 -8.22 5.60 -27.83
CA ARG A 41 -9.58 5.45 -27.30
C ARG A 41 -9.95 4.00 -27.00
N ASP A 42 -9.51 3.06 -27.82
CA ASP A 42 -9.79 1.64 -27.64
C ASP A 42 -9.00 1.06 -26.47
N ILE A 43 -7.76 1.49 -26.26
CA ILE A 43 -6.96 1.18 -25.08
C ILE A 43 -7.69 1.67 -23.81
N TYR A 44 -8.11 2.94 -23.78
CA TYR A 44 -8.85 3.49 -22.62
C TYR A 44 -10.23 2.85 -22.39
N ARG A 45 -10.88 2.32 -23.44
CA ARG A 45 -12.18 1.64 -23.33
C ARG A 45 -12.04 0.18 -22.94
N SER A 46 -10.97 -0.49 -23.33
CA SER A 46 -10.73 -1.91 -23.06
C SER A 46 -9.93 -2.15 -21.76
N GLY A 47 -9.22 -1.13 -21.28
CA GLY A 47 -8.43 -1.22 -20.05
C GLY A 47 -9.27 -1.48 -18.82
N THR A 48 -8.76 -2.32 -17.94
CA THR A 48 -9.35 -2.56 -16.62
C THR A 48 -8.97 -1.40 -15.70
N VAL A 49 -9.96 -0.72 -15.14
CA VAL A 49 -9.75 0.29 -14.10
C VAL A 49 -10.03 -0.34 -12.74
N VAL A 50 -9.11 -0.19 -11.80
CA VAL A 50 -9.23 -0.61 -10.40
C VAL A 50 -9.04 0.60 -9.52
N THR A 51 -9.96 0.79 -8.58
CA THR A 51 -9.90 1.88 -7.62
C THR A 51 -9.50 1.36 -6.24
N ILE A 52 -8.64 2.11 -5.55
CA ILE A 52 -8.19 1.79 -4.19
C ILE A 52 -8.47 2.98 -3.28
N MET A 53 -9.40 2.81 -2.34
CA MET A 53 -9.64 3.78 -1.29
C MET A 53 -8.48 3.77 -0.30
N ALA A 54 -7.92 4.94 -0.03
CA ALA A 54 -6.79 5.13 0.88
C ALA A 54 -7.11 6.15 1.98
N GLY A 55 -6.11 6.49 2.77
CA GLY A 55 -6.22 7.51 3.81
C GLY A 55 -6.15 8.94 3.27
N GLY A 56 -5.95 9.89 4.19
CA GLY A 56 -5.76 11.31 3.88
C GLY A 56 -4.47 11.58 3.09
N SER A 57 -4.31 12.82 2.63
CA SER A 57 -3.21 13.23 1.73
C SER A 57 -1.78 13.04 2.29
N SER A 58 -1.63 12.90 3.60
CA SER A 58 -0.35 12.64 4.27
C SER A 58 -0.23 11.22 4.84
N SER A 59 -1.16 10.32 4.52
CA SER A 59 -1.14 8.95 5.04
C SER A 59 -0.18 8.05 4.27
N THR A 60 0.39 7.08 4.96
CA THR A 60 1.17 6.00 4.35
C THR A 60 0.32 5.18 3.38
N ASP A 61 -0.96 4.94 3.70
CA ASP A 61 -1.90 4.25 2.81
C ASP A 61 -1.98 4.89 1.42
N LEU A 62 -2.01 6.24 1.36
CA LEU A 62 -2.06 6.93 0.07
C LEU A 62 -0.73 6.82 -0.66
N ALA A 63 0.40 6.89 0.03
CA ALA A 63 1.70 6.69 -0.58
C ALA A 63 1.82 5.28 -1.19
N ILE A 64 1.43 4.25 -0.44
CA ILE A 64 1.38 2.86 -0.91
C ILE A 64 0.43 2.69 -2.12
N ALA A 65 -0.75 3.32 -2.07
CA ALA A 65 -1.69 3.27 -3.19
C ALA A 65 -1.17 4.02 -4.43
N ALA A 66 -0.38 5.08 -4.24
CA ALA A 66 0.28 5.82 -5.31
C ALA A 66 1.39 4.98 -5.96
N ASP A 67 2.24 4.32 -5.15
CA ASP A 67 3.26 3.37 -5.65
C ASP A 67 2.59 2.27 -6.51
N LEU A 68 1.47 1.69 -6.03
CA LEU A 68 0.70 0.71 -6.80
C LEU A 68 0.19 1.26 -8.14
N ALA A 69 -0.22 2.53 -8.17
CA ALA A 69 -0.65 3.17 -9.41
C ALA A 69 0.52 3.40 -10.36
N GLU A 70 1.65 3.87 -9.84
CA GLU A 70 2.84 4.17 -10.64
C GLU A 70 3.38 2.92 -11.34
N GLU A 71 3.49 1.81 -10.61
CA GLU A 71 4.13 0.60 -11.10
C GLU A 71 3.20 -0.34 -11.88
N LEU A 72 1.90 -0.35 -11.57
CA LEU A 72 0.98 -1.30 -12.19
C LEU A 72 0.18 -0.72 -13.35
N ASP A 73 0.25 0.61 -13.58
CA ASP A 73 -0.43 1.24 -14.70
C ASP A 73 0.13 0.73 -16.03
N SER A 74 -0.78 0.30 -16.90
CA SER A 74 -0.47 -0.21 -18.24
C SER A 74 -1.65 0.02 -19.19
N ASP A 75 -1.49 -0.32 -20.46
CA ASP A 75 -2.59 -0.27 -21.44
C ASP A 75 -3.78 -1.16 -21.04
N GLU A 76 -3.51 -2.17 -20.22
CA GLU A 76 -4.51 -3.15 -19.80
C GLU A 76 -5.06 -2.94 -18.39
N LEU A 77 -4.34 -2.25 -17.51
CA LEU A 77 -4.69 -2.03 -16.13
C LEU A 77 -4.37 -0.59 -15.73
N ARG A 78 -5.37 0.10 -15.16
CA ARG A 78 -5.22 1.41 -14.53
C ARG A 78 -5.55 1.28 -13.06
N VAL A 79 -4.65 1.72 -12.19
CA VAL A 79 -4.87 1.77 -10.74
C VAL A 79 -5.10 3.22 -10.32
N LEU A 80 -6.25 3.49 -9.70
CA LEU A 80 -6.64 4.83 -9.28
C LEU A 80 -6.72 4.91 -7.76
N PRO A 81 -5.73 5.52 -7.09
CA PRO A 81 -5.83 5.86 -5.67
C PRO A 81 -6.93 6.90 -5.43
N ILE A 82 -7.74 6.67 -4.41
CA ILE A 82 -8.79 7.59 -3.98
C ILE A 82 -8.46 8.09 -2.58
N VAL A 83 -8.30 9.40 -2.45
CA VAL A 83 -8.08 10.05 -1.15
C VAL A 83 -9.36 9.99 -0.33
N GLY A 84 -9.27 9.43 0.88
CA GLY A 84 -10.37 9.30 1.82
C GLY A 84 -10.02 9.81 3.22
N LYS A 85 -10.85 9.42 4.20
CA LYS A 85 -10.60 9.73 5.62
C LYS A 85 -9.74 8.67 6.32
N GLY A 86 -9.57 7.48 5.70
CA GLY A 86 -8.80 6.37 6.23
C GLY A 86 -9.61 5.09 6.48
N ALA A 87 -9.09 4.22 7.31
CA ALA A 87 -9.46 2.81 7.41
C ALA A 87 -10.97 2.53 7.58
N MET A 88 -11.69 3.28 8.43
CA MET A 88 -13.14 3.06 8.63
C MET A 88 -13.94 3.39 7.36
N GLN A 89 -13.62 4.51 6.71
CA GLN A 89 -14.27 4.87 5.45
C GLN A 89 -13.94 3.86 4.37
N SER A 90 -12.69 3.43 4.26
CA SER A 90 -12.26 2.44 3.25
C SER A 90 -13.11 1.17 3.31
N VAL A 91 -13.39 0.64 4.50
CA VAL A 91 -14.27 -0.54 4.67
C VAL A 91 -15.69 -0.26 4.18
N LYS A 92 -16.29 0.87 4.61
CA LYS A 92 -17.65 1.25 4.22
C LYS A 92 -17.77 1.46 2.70
N ASP A 93 -16.77 2.10 2.11
CA ASP A 93 -16.76 2.41 0.68
C ASP A 93 -16.55 1.15 -0.19
N VAL A 94 -15.72 0.21 0.23
CA VAL A 94 -15.58 -1.10 -0.42
C VAL A 94 -16.89 -1.86 -0.41
N MET A 95 -17.66 -1.78 0.68
CA MET A 95 -18.95 -2.48 0.79
C MET A 95 -20.06 -1.81 -0.01
N PHE A 96 -20.18 -0.48 0.08
CA PHE A 96 -21.41 0.21 -0.29
C PHE A 96 -21.24 1.23 -1.42
N LEU A 97 -20.02 1.74 -1.67
CA LEU A 97 -19.83 2.77 -2.67
C LEU A 97 -19.58 2.16 -4.06
N ARG A 98 -20.43 2.52 -5.01
CA ARG A 98 -20.23 2.07 -6.41
C ARG A 98 -18.96 2.70 -6.98
N GLY A 99 -18.12 1.87 -7.59
CA GLY A 99 -16.88 2.32 -8.23
C GLY A 99 -15.66 2.23 -7.32
N VAL A 100 -15.80 1.75 -6.09
CA VAL A 100 -14.68 1.34 -5.24
C VAL A 100 -14.51 -0.17 -5.37
N ASP A 101 -13.32 -0.61 -5.74
CA ASP A 101 -13.01 -2.04 -5.92
C ASP A 101 -12.25 -2.60 -4.72
N MET A 102 -11.34 -1.80 -4.14
CA MET A 102 -10.49 -2.16 -3.02
C MET A 102 -10.28 -0.99 -2.08
N GLY A 103 -9.77 -1.27 -0.89
CA GLY A 103 -9.40 -0.24 0.08
C GLY A 103 -8.28 -0.70 1.01
N ILE A 104 -7.51 0.24 1.52
CA ILE A 104 -6.54 -0.01 2.59
C ILE A 104 -7.23 0.30 3.91
N THR A 105 -7.15 -0.64 4.85
CA THR A 105 -7.76 -0.52 6.18
C THR A 105 -6.84 -1.13 7.23
N GLN A 106 -7.21 -1.03 8.49
CA GLN A 106 -6.48 -1.60 9.62
C GLN A 106 -7.16 -2.88 10.13
N ALA A 107 -6.38 -3.88 10.54
CA ALA A 107 -6.91 -5.15 11.03
C ALA A 107 -7.82 -4.98 12.25
N ASN A 108 -7.47 -4.10 13.18
CA ASN A 108 -8.29 -3.78 14.36
C ASN A 108 -9.60 -3.06 14.00
N VAL A 109 -9.65 -2.29 12.90
CA VAL A 109 -10.89 -1.68 12.38
C VAL A 109 -11.83 -2.76 11.83
N LEU A 110 -11.30 -3.74 11.11
CA LEU A 110 -12.08 -4.91 10.67
C LEU A 110 -12.66 -5.67 11.87
N LYS A 111 -11.84 -5.91 12.89
CA LYS A 111 -12.25 -6.55 14.14
C LYS A 111 -13.33 -5.76 14.89
N HIS A 112 -13.19 -4.44 14.93
CA HIS A 112 -14.18 -3.54 15.52
C HIS A 112 -15.55 -3.66 14.82
N PHE A 113 -15.59 -3.61 13.50
CA PHE A 113 -16.84 -3.76 12.75
C PHE A 113 -17.47 -5.15 12.92
N ALA A 114 -16.65 -6.19 12.98
CA ALA A 114 -17.13 -7.54 13.26
C ALA A 114 -17.74 -7.67 14.66
N ALA A 115 -17.14 -7.04 15.67
CA ALA A 115 -17.62 -7.07 17.04
C ALA A 115 -18.86 -6.22 17.27
N THR A 116 -18.98 -5.06 16.62
CA THR A 116 -20.14 -4.17 16.78
C THR A 116 -21.35 -4.57 15.94
N GLY A 117 -21.13 -5.32 14.83
CA GLY A 117 -22.19 -5.67 13.89
C GLY A 117 -22.75 -4.47 13.09
N GLU A 118 -22.08 -3.29 13.15
CA GLU A 118 -22.54 -2.05 12.50
C GLU A 118 -22.76 -2.23 10.98
N LEU A 119 -21.94 -3.08 10.33
CA LEU A 119 -22.00 -3.31 8.88
C LEU A 119 -22.85 -4.52 8.48
N GLY A 120 -23.59 -5.08 9.43
CA GLY A 120 -24.50 -6.20 9.20
C GLY A 120 -23.90 -7.57 9.55
N PRO A 121 -24.75 -8.61 9.64
CA PRO A 121 -24.36 -9.92 10.15
C PRO A 121 -23.45 -10.71 9.21
N ASN A 122 -23.39 -10.35 7.93
CA ASN A 122 -22.59 -11.04 6.92
C ASN A 122 -21.25 -10.36 6.62
N PHE A 123 -20.91 -9.29 7.33
CA PHE A 123 -19.74 -8.46 7.07
C PHE A 123 -18.46 -9.27 6.86
N GLN A 124 -18.17 -10.24 7.74
CA GLN A 124 -16.95 -11.06 7.65
C GLN A 124 -16.92 -11.99 6.42
N ASN A 125 -18.09 -12.31 5.82
CA ASN A 125 -18.17 -13.10 4.61
C ASN A 125 -18.13 -12.23 3.34
N GLU A 126 -18.50 -10.96 3.46
CA GLU A 126 -18.59 -10.01 2.35
C GLU A 126 -17.25 -9.30 2.08
N ILE A 127 -16.40 -9.18 3.09
CA ILE A 127 -15.05 -8.61 2.94
C ILE A 127 -13.99 -9.73 2.95
N VAL A 128 -13.07 -9.62 2.01
CA VAL A 128 -11.87 -10.48 1.92
C VAL A 128 -10.62 -9.63 1.89
N TYR A 129 -9.51 -10.14 2.44
CA TYR A 129 -8.25 -9.45 2.31
C TYR A 129 -7.46 -9.98 1.09
N VAL A 130 -6.80 -9.07 0.39
CA VAL A 130 -5.88 -9.38 -0.70
C VAL A 130 -4.50 -9.69 -0.14
N ALA A 131 -3.97 -8.80 0.69
CA ALA A 131 -2.69 -8.93 1.36
C ALA A 131 -2.68 -8.21 2.71
N LYS A 132 -1.93 -8.74 3.66
CA LYS A 132 -1.41 -7.93 4.77
C LYS A 132 -0.29 -7.08 4.19
N LEU A 133 -0.33 -5.77 4.46
CA LEU A 133 0.63 -4.85 3.90
C LEU A 133 1.77 -4.60 4.89
N PHE A 134 1.65 -3.62 5.74
CA PHE A 134 2.69 -3.17 6.64
C PHE A 134 2.10 -2.85 8.02
N ASN A 135 2.97 -2.54 8.98
CA ASN A 135 2.53 -2.04 10.27
C ASN A 135 2.53 -0.51 10.26
N GLU A 136 1.48 0.08 10.81
CA GLU A 136 1.37 1.50 11.10
C GLU A 136 1.66 1.71 12.59
N GLU A 137 2.74 2.39 12.90
CA GLU A 137 3.13 2.71 14.25
C GLU A 137 2.26 3.84 14.82
N ILE A 138 1.98 3.77 16.11
CA ILE A 138 1.26 4.81 16.83
C ILE A 138 2.25 5.81 17.38
N HIS A 139 2.18 7.03 16.87
CA HIS A 139 3.00 8.15 17.31
C HIS A 139 2.18 9.02 18.24
N VAL A 140 2.47 8.98 19.53
CA VAL A 140 1.83 9.87 20.52
C VAL A 140 2.72 11.10 20.70
N LEU A 141 2.41 12.15 19.94
CA LEU A 141 3.07 13.44 20.06
C LEU A 141 2.45 14.25 21.19
N ALA A 142 3.25 14.77 22.10
CA ALA A 142 2.80 15.59 23.22
C ALA A 142 3.72 16.80 23.43
N ARG A 143 3.24 17.79 24.16
CA ARG A 143 4.09 18.88 24.64
C ARG A 143 5.17 18.31 25.56
N ARG A 144 6.31 18.96 25.56
CA ARG A 144 7.50 18.50 26.33
C ARG A 144 7.29 18.44 27.85
N ASP A 145 6.33 19.22 28.39
CA ASP A 145 5.94 19.22 29.80
C ASP A 145 5.09 18.00 30.22
N ILE A 146 4.58 17.22 29.27
CA ILE A 146 3.87 15.96 29.50
C ILE A 146 4.92 14.83 29.64
N PRO A 147 5.09 14.22 30.81
CA PRO A 147 6.20 13.30 31.07
C PRO A 147 6.00 11.91 30.39
N ASP A 148 4.77 11.41 30.40
CA ASP A 148 4.40 10.07 29.91
C ASP A 148 2.95 10.01 29.44
N ILE A 149 2.53 8.87 28.89
CA ILE A 149 1.18 8.68 28.34
C ILE A 149 0.09 8.70 29.44
N ALA A 150 0.39 8.28 30.68
CA ALA A 150 -0.57 8.28 31.77
C ALA A 150 -0.94 9.71 32.22
N ALA A 151 -0.01 10.66 32.04
CA ALA A 151 -0.25 12.08 32.29
C ALA A 151 -1.23 12.74 31.30
N LEU A 152 -1.66 12.01 30.27
CA LEU A 152 -2.71 12.45 29.33
C LEU A 152 -4.13 12.29 29.90
N SER A 153 -4.30 11.68 31.06
CA SER A 153 -5.60 11.60 31.73
C SER A 153 -6.20 13.00 31.94
N GLY A 154 -7.45 13.20 31.49
CA GLY A 154 -8.15 14.49 31.50
C GLY A 154 -7.59 15.55 30.56
N LYS A 155 -6.72 15.16 29.62
CA LYS A 155 -6.07 16.07 28.66
C LYS A 155 -6.74 16.04 27.29
N SER A 156 -6.60 17.15 26.56
CA SER A 156 -7.09 17.27 25.19
C SER A 156 -6.16 16.56 24.20
N VAL A 157 -6.66 15.46 23.61
CA VAL A 157 -5.88 14.61 22.71
C VAL A 157 -6.57 14.51 21.35
N SER A 158 -5.88 14.90 20.28
CA SER A 158 -6.41 14.69 18.92
C SER A 158 -6.13 13.24 18.46
N LEU A 159 -7.17 12.56 18.00
CA LEU A 159 -7.15 11.18 17.51
C LEU A 159 -7.28 11.08 15.97
N GLY A 160 -7.08 12.18 15.25
CA GLY A 160 -7.35 12.26 13.82
C GLY A 160 -8.81 12.59 13.50
N VAL A 161 -9.14 12.72 12.21
CA VAL A 161 -10.50 13.11 11.78
C VAL A 161 -11.53 12.03 12.15
N GLU A 162 -12.74 12.47 12.43
CA GLU A 162 -13.84 11.54 12.72
C GLU A 162 -14.11 10.59 11.55
N GLY A 163 -14.26 9.29 11.87
CA GLY A 163 -14.43 8.23 10.87
C GLY A 163 -13.13 7.76 10.22
N SER A 164 -11.97 8.26 10.67
CA SER A 164 -10.65 7.71 10.28
C SER A 164 -10.30 6.43 11.05
N GLY A 165 -9.32 5.70 10.55
CA GLY A 165 -8.69 4.61 11.31
C GLY A 165 -8.02 5.11 12.58
N GLY A 166 -7.37 6.28 12.53
CA GLY A 166 -6.74 6.91 13.69
C GLY A 166 -7.72 7.18 14.83
N ALA A 167 -8.91 7.71 14.52
CA ALA A 167 -9.91 8.02 15.52
C ALA A 167 -10.36 6.78 16.31
N ILE A 168 -10.61 5.65 15.64
CA ILE A 168 -11.02 4.43 16.32
C ILE A 168 -9.85 3.73 17.00
N THR A 169 -8.71 3.63 16.33
CA THR A 169 -7.53 2.95 16.86
C THR A 169 -6.98 3.69 18.07
N GLY A 170 -6.87 5.02 18.02
CA GLY A 170 -6.44 5.83 19.18
C GLY A 170 -7.42 5.73 20.34
N ARG A 171 -8.73 5.77 20.09
CA ARG A 171 -9.74 5.60 21.14
C ARG A 171 -9.62 4.24 21.82
N LEU A 172 -9.57 3.15 21.05
CA LEU A 172 -9.42 1.80 21.59
C LEU A 172 -8.10 1.61 22.37
N LEU A 173 -7.02 2.28 21.94
CA LEU A 173 -5.75 2.28 22.66
C LEU A 173 -5.91 2.89 24.07
N PHE A 174 -6.44 4.11 24.18
CA PHE A 174 -6.61 4.79 25.46
C PHE A 174 -7.61 4.06 26.37
N GLU A 175 -8.69 3.53 25.81
CA GLU A 175 -9.63 2.66 26.53
C GLU A 175 -8.93 1.42 27.13
N ALA A 176 -8.12 0.71 26.32
CA ALA A 176 -7.40 -0.47 26.78
C ALA A 176 -6.30 -0.15 27.81
N LEU A 177 -5.71 1.05 27.76
CA LEU A 177 -4.75 1.52 28.75
C LEU A 177 -5.41 2.08 30.02
N GLY A 178 -6.74 2.23 30.04
CA GLY A 178 -7.48 2.82 31.17
C GLY A 178 -7.19 4.31 31.38
N ILE A 179 -6.84 5.04 30.31
CA ILE A 179 -6.55 6.46 30.34
C ILE A 179 -7.73 7.22 29.76
N ASP A 180 -8.43 7.99 30.60
CA ASP A 180 -9.56 8.82 30.17
C ASP A 180 -9.06 10.16 29.65
N ILE A 181 -9.30 10.43 28.36
CA ILE A 181 -8.85 11.64 27.65
C ILE A 181 -10.03 12.49 27.20
N GLU A 182 -9.80 13.75 26.88
CA GLU A 182 -10.75 14.60 26.14
C GLU A 182 -10.46 14.49 24.63
N PRO A 183 -11.19 13.61 23.88
CA PRO A 183 -10.86 13.33 22.49
C PRO A 183 -11.24 14.51 21.57
N LEU A 184 -10.32 14.86 20.68
CA LEU A 184 -10.55 15.82 19.61
C LEU A 184 -10.39 15.12 18.25
N HIS A 185 -11.11 15.63 17.26
CA HIS A 185 -11.08 15.07 15.89
C HIS A 185 -10.59 16.13 14.89
N LEU A 186 -9.27 16.22 14.77
CA LEU A 186 -8.58 17.15 13.88
C LEU A 186 -7.80 16.39 12.80
N ALA A 187 -7.62 17.00 11.63
CA ALA A 187 -6.64 16.50 10.68
C ALA A 187 -5.23 16.58 11.30
N ASP A 188 -4.36 15.61 10.99
CA ASP A 188 -3.05 15.47 11.64
C ASP A 188 -2.20 16.75 11.54
N ALA A 189 -2.22 17.43 10.38
CA ALA A 189 -1.50 18.69 10.20
C ALA A 189 -2.04 19.80 11.11
N ASP A 190 -3.38 19.90 11.27
CA ASP A 190 -4.02 20.87 12.14
C ASP A 190 -3.78 20.53 13.62
N ALA A 191 -3.81 19.24 13.95
CA ALA A 191 -3.51 18.77 15.30
C ALA A 191 -2.08 19.12 15.70
N ILE A 192 -1.09 18.86 14.84
CA ILE A 192 0.31 19.22 15.09
C ILE A 192 0.48 20.75 15.20
N ALA A 193 -0.17 21.55 14.35
CA ALA A 193 -0.13 23.01 14.44
C ALA A 193 -0.68 23.49 15.79
N LYS A 194 -1.86 22.99 16.22
CA LYS A 194 -2.47 23.34 17.52
C LYS A 194 -1.63 22.86 18.71
N LEU A 195 -0.98 21.70 18.58
CA LEU A 195 -0.08 21.18 19.59
C LEU A 195 1.14 22.09 19.80
N LYS A 196 1.77 22.57 18.69
CA LYS A 196 2.86 23.57 18.74
C LYS A 196 2.42 24.89 19.35
N GLU A 197 1.17 25.29 19.13
CA GLU A 197 0.58 26.50 19.72
C GLU A 197 0.15 26.30 21.19
N GLY A 198 0.26 25.10 21.75
CA GLY A 198 -0.18 24.79 23.12
C GLY A 198 -1.71 24.80 23.31
N LYS A 199 -2.48 24.70 22.23
CA LYS A 199 -3.95 24.68 22.26
C LYS A 199 -4.54 23.30 22.53
N ILE A 200 -3.75 22.26 22.37
CA ILE A 200 -4.07 20.87 22.74
C ILE A 200 -2.85 20.26 23.44
N ASP A 201 -3.05 19.19 24.16
CA ASP A 201 -2.01 18.58 24.98
C ASP A 201 -1.25 17.48 24.22
N ALA A 202 -1.93 16.71 23.37
CA ALA A 202 -1.31 15.68 22.54
C ALA A 202 -2.04 15.47 21.22
N ALA A 203 -1.35 14.80 20.29
CA ALA A 203 -1.89 14.30 19.02
C ALA A 203 -1.40 12.89 18.76
N VAL A 204 -2.31 11.99 18.40
CA VAL A 204 -2.00 10.63 17.98
C VAL A 204 -1.99 10.59 16.46
N VAL A 205 -0.84 10.22 15.88
CA VAL A 205 -0.67 10.01 14.44
C VAL A 205 -0.41 8.52 14.23
N ILE A 206 -1.21 7.88 13.39
CA ILE A 206 -1.08 6.46 13.05
C ILE A 206 -0.67 6.37 11.59
N ALA A 207 0.55 5.92 11.38
CA ALA A 207 1.17 5.88 10.06
C ALA A 207 2.38 4.94 10.07
N GLY A 208 2.75 4.42 8.91
CA GLY A 208 4.04 3.73 8.75
C GLY A 208 5.20 4.70 8.97
N LYS A 209 6.20 4.26 9.71
CA LYS A 209 7.40 5.06 9.99
C LYS A 209 8.37 5.04 8.80
N PRO A 210 9.04 6.16 8.51
CA PRO A 210 8.85 7.47 9.12
C PRO A 210 7.58 8.18 8.63
N ALA A 211 6.72 8.59 9.57
CA ALA A 211 5.49 9.33 9.25
C ALA A 211 5.82 10.74 8.73
N PRO A 212 5.33 11.14 7.54
CA PRO A 212 5.81 12.37 6.87
C PRO A 212 5.65 13.66 7.67
N LEU A 213 4.58 13.78 8.46
CA LEU A 213 4.34 14.97 9.29
C LEU A 213 5.22 14.95 10.54
N THR A 214 5.43 13.80 11.16
CA THR A 214 6.30 13.64 12.34
C THR A 214 7.77 13.85 11.97
N ALA A 215 8.20 13.35 10.81
CA ALA A 215 9.57 13.52 10.31
C ALA A 215 9.97 14.99 10.01
N ARG A 216 9.00 15.90 9.90
CA ARG A 216 9.23 17.34 9.73
C ARG A 216 9.32 18.11 11.03
N LEU A 217 9.15 17.44 12.17
CA LEU A 217 9.27 18.08 13.48
C LEU A 217 10.75 18.19 13.87
N HIS A 218 11.05 19.26 14.63
CA HIS A 218 12.40 19.54 15.10
C HIS A 218 12.43 19.57 16.64
N GLY A 219 13.56 19.31 17.23
CA GLY A 219 13.75 19.34 18.68
C GLY A 219 13.38 20.68 19.33
N GLY A 220 13.41 21.80 18.55
CA GLY A 220 13.01 23.13 18.97
C GLY A 220 11.50 23.39 19.00
N ASP A 221 10.66 22.48 18.48
CA ASP A 221 9.20 22.63 18.43
C ASP A 221 8.51 22.50 19.79
N GLY A 222 9.24 22.16 20.85
CA GLY A 222 8.69 21.98 22.19
C GLY A 222 7.84 20.72 22.35
N LEU A 223 7.98 19.79 21.40
CA LEU A 223 7.26 18.52 21.37
C LEU A 223 8.17 17.33 21.68
N ARG A 224 7.56 16.22 22.02
CA ARG A 224 8.22 14.92 22.19
C ARG A 224 7.29 13.78 21.78
N LEU A 225 7.87 12.63 21.47
CA LEU A 225 7.16 11.37 21.36
C LEU A 225 7.05 10.73 22.75
N LEU A 226 5.87 10.23 23.08
CA LEU A 226 5.64 9.48 24.33
C LEU A 226 5.71 7.98 24.04
N SER A 227 6.29 7.23 24.99
CA SER A 227 6.27 5.77 24.96
C SER A 227 4.86 5.26 25.24
N VAL A 228 4.48 4.19 24.54
CA VAL A 228 3.21 3.48 24.71
C VAL A 228 3.51 2.10 25.28
N PRO A 229 3.05 1.78 26.50
CA PRO A 229 3.24 0.45 27.08
C PRO A 229 2.44 -0.60 26.31
N TYR A 230 2.90 -1.86 26.37
CA TYR A 230 2.25 -3.00 25.70
C TYR A 230 1.75 -4.02 26.75
N PRO A 231 0.67 -3.73 27.50
CA PRO A 231 0.06 -4.68 28.43
C PRO A 231 -0.76 -5.75 27.67
N PRO A 232 -1.10 -6.89 28.31
CA PRO A 232 -1.88 -7.97 27.71
C PRO A 232 -3.22 -7.52 27.08
N ALA A 233 -3.81 -6.43 27.57
CA ALA A 233 -5.04 -5.87 27.01
C ALA A 233 -4.90 -5.39 25.56
N LEU A 234 -3.67 -5.17 25.06
CA LEU A 234 -3.40 -4.73 23.69
C LEU A 234 -3.05 -5.88 22.73
N GLU A 235 -2.66 -7.07 23.24
CA GLU A 235 -2.14 -8.18 22.43
C GLU A 235 -3.09 -8.65 21.30
N ASP A 236 -4.37 -8.52 21.52
CA ASP A 236 -5.41 -8.93 20.60
C ASP A 236 -5.50 -8.09 19.32
N SER A 237 -5.07 -6.83 19.36
CA SER A 237 -5.35 -5.84 18.31
C SER A 237 -4.14 -5.01 17.91
N TYR A 238 -3.07 -5.07 18.69
CA TYR A 238 -1.85 -4.30 18.47
C TYR A 238 -0.62 -5.21 18.51
N TYR A 239 0.46 -4.76 17.92
CA TYR A 239 1.77 -5.41 17.92
C TYR A 239 2.78 -4.47 18.59
N PRO A 240 3.75 -4.99 19.36
CA PRO A 240 4.83 -4.16 19.89
C PRO A 240 5.65 -3.57 18.74
N ALA A 241 6.04 -2.32 18.89
CA ALA A 241 6.84 -1.58 17.92
C ALA A 241 7.78 -0.61 18.63
N SER A 242 8.72 -0.02 17.90
CA SER A 242 9.61 1.02 18.41
C SER A 242 9.85 2.07 17.34
N LEU A 243 10.06 3.31 17.78
CA LEU A 243 10.50 4.44 16.96
C LEU A 243 11.96 4.71 17.31
N THR A 244 12.83 4.88 16.33
CA THR A 244 14.27 4.99 16.52
C THR A 244 14.81 6.34 16.03
N HIS A 245 16.07 6.62 16.34
CA HIS A 245 16.77 7.77 15.78
C HIS A 245 16.75 7.78 14.25
N ASP A 246 16.91 6.62 13.60
CA ASP A 246 16.91 6.53 12.14
C ASP A 246 15.55 6.94 11.53
N ASP A 247 14.44 6.70 12.27
CA ASP A 247 13.11 7.14 11.85
C ASP A 247 12.92 8.67 12.07
N TYR A 248 13.46 9.20 13.20
CA TYR A 248 13.21 10.59 13.64
C TYR A 248 14.44 11.21 14.32
N PRO A 249 15.50 11.55 13.58
CA PRO A 249 16.78 12.02 14.16
C PRO A 249 16.66 13.34 14.93
N GLU A 250 15.65 14.16 14.62
CA GLU A 250 15.41 15.43 15.32
C GLU A 250 14.62 15.29 16.63
N LEU A 251 13.96 14.14 16.85
CA LEU A 251 13.11 13.89 18.04
C LEU A 251 13.66 12.84 18.98
N ILE A 252 14.46 11.91 18.48
CA ILE A 252 15.01 10.77 19.21
C ILE A 252 16.54 10.85 19.14
N ALA A 253 17.22 10.80 20.28
CA ALA A 253 18.67 10.87 20.31
C ALA A 253 19.31 9.59 19.74
N GLU A 254 20.55 9.70 19.25
CA GLU A 254 21.30 8.55 18.73
C GLU A 254 21.44 7.47 19.80
N GLY A 255 21.15 6.24 19.45
CA GLY A 255 21.17 5.09 20.36
C GLY A 255 19.95 4.96 21.29
N GLU A 256 19.00 5.90 21.21
CA GLU A 256 17.72 5.81 21.94
C GLU A 256 16.59 5.28 21.04
N SER A 257 15.56 4.74 21.67
CA SER A 257 14.31 4.32 21.03
C SER A 257 13.12 4.65 21.93
N ILE A 258 11.96 4.83 21.31
CA ILE A 258 10.69 5.05 21.96
C ILE A 258 9.83 3.82 21.71
N ASP A 259 9.50 3.07 22.75
CA ASP A 259 8.58 1.94 22.65
C ASP A 259 7.19 2.44 22.30
N THR A 260 6.55 1.76 21.37
CA THR A 260 5.18 2.04 20.94
C THR A 260 4.48 0.76 20.52
N VAL A 261 3.28 0.91 20.00
CA VAL A 261 2.53 -0.19 19.40
C VAL A 261 2.16 0.14 17.96
N SER A 262 1.85 -0.88 17.19
CA SER A 262 1.43 -0.75 15.79
C SER A 262 0.17 -1.55 15.50
N VAL A 263 -0.49 -1.21 14.41
CA VAL A 263 -1.60 -1.96 13.82
C VAL A 263 -1.25 -2.36 12.40
N CYS A 264 -1.76 -3.52 11.95
CA CYS A 264 -1.48 -4.00 10.60
C CYS A 264 -2.41 -3.33 9.58
N ALA A 265 -1.85 -2.69 8.56
CA ALA A 265 -2.56 -2.25 7.37
C ALA A 265 -2.87 -3.45 6.45
N VAL A 266 -4.05 -3.47 5.87
CA VAL A 266 -4.59 -4.59 5.08
C VAL A 266 -5.25 -4.06 3.81
N LEU A 267 -4.88 -4.62 2.66
CA LEU A 267 -5.59 -4.38 1.41
C LEU A 267 -6.80 -5.31 1.33
N ILE A 268 -7.99 -4.73 1.28
CA ILE A 268 -9.26 -5.44 1.24
C ILE A 268 -10.01 -5.25 -0.08
N SER A 269 -10.90 -6.17 -0.36
CA SER A 269 -11.90 -6.10 -1.44
C SER A 269 -13.21 -6.67 -0.96
N PHE A 270 -14.30 -6.33 -1.66
CA PHE A 270 -15.54 -7.09 -1.50
C PHE A 270 -15.35 -8.51 -2.03
N ASN A 271 -16.01 -9.49 -1.43
CA ASN A 271 -15.96 -10.90 -1.83
C ASN A 271 -16.82 -11.15 -3.09
N TRP A 272 -16.32 -10.71 -4.24
CA TRP A 272 -17.03 -10.85 -5.51
C TRP A 272 -17.13 -12.31 -5.93
N PRO A 273 -18.29 -12.75 -6.43
CA PRO A 273 -18.42 -14.10 -7.00
C PRO A 273 -17.43 -14.33 -8.13
N GLN A 274 -16.81 -15.52 -8.11
CA GLN A 274 -15.86 -15.92 -9.16
C GLN A 274 -16.53 -15.87 -10.54
N GLY A 275 -15.77 -15.45 -11.56
CA GLY A 275 -16.26 -15.30 -12.91
C GLY A 275 -17.04 -13.99 -13.18
N GLY A 276 -17.41 -13.23 -12.17
CA GLY A 276 -18.02 -11.90 -12.31
C GLY A 276 -17.06 -10.85 -12.87
N ALA A 277 -17.59 -9.78 -13.45
CA ALA A 277 -16.75 -8.72 -14.03
C ALA A 277 -15.87 -8.03 -12.96
N ARG A 278 -16.41 -7.78 -11.76
CA ARG A 278 -15.65 -7.18 -10.65
C ARG A 278 -14.59 -8.13 -10.11
N TYR A 279 -14.90 -9.43 -9.98
CA TYR A 279 -13.90 -10.44 -9.63
C TYR A 279 -12.71 -10.44 -10.60
N ARG A 280 -12.99 -10.47 -11.93
CA ARG A 280 -11.92 -10.45 -12.95
C ARG A 280 -11.05 -9.20 -12.86
N ARG A 281 -11.64 -8.07 -12.50
CA ARG A 281 -10.94 -6.80 -12.31
C ARG A 281 -9.95 -6.90 -11.14
N VAL A 282 -10.42 -7.33 -9.98
CA VAL A 282 -9.57 -7.55 -8.79
C VAL A 282 -8.51 -8.63 -9.07
N ALA A 283 -8.87 -9.73 -9.73
CA ALA A 283 -7.95 -10.80 -10.07
C ALA A 283 -6.81 -10.32 -11.01
N LYS A 284 -7.12 -9.44 -11.97
CA LYS A 284 -6.10 -8.83 -12.84
C LYS A 284 -5.13 -7.95 -12.05
N PHE A 285 -5.66 -7.15 -11.13
CA PHE A 285 -4.81 -6.37 -10.21
C PHE A 285 -3.93 -7.27 -9.36
N VAL A 286 -4.49 -8.32 -8.75
CA VAL A 286 -3.73 -9.28 -7.91
C VAL A 286 -2.59 -9.91 -8.70
N ASP A 287 -2.84 -10.36 -9.94
CA ASP A 287 -1.81 -10.95 -10.78
C ASP A 287 -0.69 -9.94 -11.11
N ALA A 288 -1.05 -8.72 -11.46
CA ALA A 288 -0.07 -7.66 -11.74
C ALA A 288 0.75 -7.31 -10.48
N PHE A 289 0.08 -7.09 -9.34
CA PHE A 289 0.72 -6.70 -8.09
C PHE A 289 1.69 -7.77 -7.57
N PHE A 290 1.25 -9.03 -7.48
CA PHE A 290 2.08 -10.08 -6.92
C PHE A 290 3.24 -10.46 -7.83
N ARG A 291 3.06 -10.35 -9.16
CA ARG A 291 4.12 -10.62 -10.13
C ARG A 291 5.21 -9.56 -10.15
N SER A 292 4.83 -8.30 -9.96
CA SER A 292 5.75 -7.15 -10.01
C SER A 292 6.24 -6.73 -8.63
N PHE A 293 6.05 -7.57 -7.59
CA PHE A 293 6.27 -7.15 -6.21
C PHE A 293 7.70 -6.67 -5.93
N ASP A 294 8.70 -7.30 -6.54
CA ASP A 294 10.12 -6.98 -6.30
C ASP A 294 10.46 -5.51 -6.63
N VAL A 295 9.73 -4.88 -7.57
CA VAL A 295 9.92 -3.47 -7.94
C VAL A 295 9.67 -2.53 -6.75
N PHE A 296 8.66 -2.85 -5.92
CA PHE A 296 8.30 -2.03 -4.75
C PHE A 296 9.36 -2.05 -3.63
N LEU A 297 10.28 -3.00 -3.65
CA LEU A 297 11.34 -3.11 -2.64
C LEU A 297 12.48 -2.10 -2.85
N GLU A 298 12.53 -1.47 -4.03
CA GLU A 298 13.56 -0.52 -4.43
C GLU A 298 13.09 0.94 -4.26
N ALA A 299 14.05 1.85 -4.08
CA ALA A 299 13.76 3.29 -4.11
C ALA A 299 13.29 3.70 -5.53
N PRO A 300 12.35 4.65 -5.64
CA PRO A 300 11.89 5.59 -4.61
C PRO A 300 10.67 5.15 -3.79
N HIS A 301 10.21 3.90 -3.91
CA HIS A 301 9.00 3.42 -3.25
C HIS A 301 9.10 3.47 -1.72
N HIS A 302 7.95 3.48 -1.07
CA HIS A 302 7.86 3.60 0.37
C HIS A 302 8.56 2.42 1.08
N PRO A 303 9.43 2.64 2.10
CA PRO A 303 10.20 1.57 2.75
C PRO A 303 9.33 0.50 3.41
N LYS A 304 8.08 0.80 3.73
CA LYS A 304 7.10 -0.13 4.30
C LYS A 304 6.73 -1.31 3.37
N TRP A 305 7.06 -1.25 2.09
CA TRP A 305 6.91 -2.39 1.18
C TRP A 305 7.73 -3.61 1.62
N ARG A 306 8.83 -3.41 2.33
CA ARG A 306 9.68 -4.49 2.86
C ARG A 306 9.02 -5.30 3.98
N GLU A 307 7.92 -4.82 4.55
CA GLU A 307 7.13 -5.54 5.57
C GLU A 307 6.04 -6.44 4.96
N VAL A 308 5.76 -6.29 3.67
CA VAL A 308 4.69 -7.05 3.00
C VAL A 308 5.09 -8.51 2.85
N ASN A 309 4.22 -9.41 3.35
CA ASN A 309 4.38 -10.85 3.20
C ASN A 309 3.07 -11.45 2.69
N PHE A 310 3.05 -11.87 1.43
CA PHE A 310 1.86 -12.46 0.81
C PHE A 310 1.42 -13.79 1.45
N ALA A 311 2.33 -14.52 2.07
CA ALA A 311 2.01 -15.76 2.78
C ALA A 311 1.33 -15.50 4.14
N ALA A 312 1.49 -14.30 4.72
CA ALA A 312 0.93 -13.97 6.02
C ALA A 312 -0.60 -14.03 6.02
N THR A 313 -1.18 -14.70 7.02
CA THR A 313 -2.63 -14.84 7.20
C THR A 313 -3.18 -13.74 8.10
N LEU A 314 -4.44 -13.36 7.89
CA LEU A 314 -5.20 -12.51 8.77
C LEU A 314 -6.23 -13.36 9.50
N GLU A 315 -6.04 -13.53 10.79
CA GLU A 315 -6.88 -14.40 11.62
C GLU A 315 -8.34 -13.93 11.62
N GLY A 316 -9.28 -14.88 11.47
CA GLY A 316 -10.71 -14.61 11.40
C GLY A 316 -11.22 -14.06 10.05
N TRP A 317 -10.34 -13.88 9.05
CA TRP A 317 -10.70 -13.33 7.74
C TRP A 317 -10.31 -14.24 6.58
N GLN A 318 -11.16 -14.25 5.55
CA GLN A 318 -10.87 -14.99 4.33
C GLN A 318 -9.96 -14.19 3.40
N ARG A 319 -8.97 -14.87 2.82
CA ARG A 319 -8.19 -14.30 1.74
C ARG A 319 -9.03 -14.27 0.45
N SER A 320 -8.86 -13.22 -0.36
CA SER A 320 -9.40 -13.18 -1.71
C SER A 320 -9.04 -14.44 -2.48
N SER A 321 -10.02 -15.09 -3.11
CA SER A 321 -9.79 -16.32 -3.86
C SER A 321 -8.79 -16.12 -5.02
N ALA A 322 -8.72 -14.91 -5.60
CA ALA A 322 -7.72 -14.57 -6.61
C ALA A 322 -6.30 -14.54 -6.01
N ALA A 323 -6.13 -13.95 -4.82
CA ALA A 323 -4.86 -13.90 -4.12
C ALA A 323 -4.41 -15.29 -3.65
N GLN A 324 -5.33 -16.09 -3.11
CA GLN A 324 -5.04 -17.45 -2.68
C GLN A 324 -4.62 -18.33 -3.87
N ALA A 325 -5.35 -18.28 -4.98
CA ALA A 325 -5.02 -19.05 -6.17
C ALA A 325 -3.63 -18.69 -6.74
N TRP A 326 -3.24 -17.42 -6.67
CA TRP A 326 -1.90 -17.00 -7.10
C TRP A 326 -0.81 -17.57 -6.20
N ILE A 327 -1.00 -17.53 -4.87
CA ILE A 327 -0.07 -18.06 -3.88
C ILE A 327 0.09 -19.57 -4.06
N ASP A 328 -1.03 -20.30 -4.20
CA ASP A 328 -1.03 -21.76 -4.41
C ASP A 328 -0.27 -22.14 -5.70
N ALA A 329 -0.49 -21.38 -6.78
CA ALA A 329 0.21 -21.58 -8.04
C ALA A 329 1.72 -21.28 -7.94
N ALA A 330 2.12 -20.27 -7.18
CA ALA A 330 3.52 -19.94 -6.93
C ALA A 330 4.22 -21.04 -6.10
N GLN A 331 3.57 -21.52 -5.04
CA GLN A 331 4.08 -22.64 -4.22
C GLN A 331 4.26 -23.90 -5.06
N THR A 332 3.26 -24.26 -5.86
CA THR A 332 3.35 -25.43 -6.76
C THR A 332 4.52 -25.32 -7.75
N LYS A 333 4.76 -24.11 -8.30
CA LYS A 333 5.91 -23.88 -9.19
C LYS A 333 7.24 -24.05 -8.47
N THR A 334 7.35 -23.51 -7.25
CA THR A 334 8.56 -23.60 -6.43
C THR A 334 8.87 -25.05 -6.06
N GLU A 335 7.86 -25.83 -5.63
CA GLU A 335 8.01 -27.25 -5.34
C GLU A 335 8.43 -28.06 -6.57
N ALA A 336 7.79 -27.80 -7.73
CA ALA A 336 8.15 -28.46 -8.98
C ALA A 336 9.56 -28.10 -9.47
N SER A 337 10.00 -26.85 -9.24
CA SER A 337 11.36 -26.40 -9.53
C SER A 337 12.38 -27.08 -8.60
N SER A 338 12.11 -27.06 -7.29
CA SER A 338 12.95 -27.72 -6.28
C SER A 338 13.08 -29.21 -6.56
N LYS A 339 11.99 -29.89 -6.91
CA LYS A 339 12.00 -31.31 -7.30
C LYS A 339 12.87 -31.57 -8.53
N ARG A 340 12.77 -30.73 -9.58
CA ARG A 340 13.61 -30.83 -10.77
C ARG A 340 15.11 -30.62 -10.46
N SER A 341 15.42 -29.61 -9.64
CA SER A 341 16.80 -29.34 -9.22
C SER A 341 17.37 -30.49 -8.41
N PHE A 342 16.58 -31.09 -7.52
CA PHE A 342 16.96 -32.28 -6.75
C PHE A 342 17.16 -33.48 -7.65
N GLU A 343 16.31 -33.73 -8.64
CA GLU A 343 16.48 -34.84 -9.59
C GLU A 343 17.73 -34.68 -10.45
N THR A 344 18.05 -33.43 -10.84
CA THR A 344 19.29 -33.15 -11.54
C THR A 344 20.51 -33.37 -10.65
N PHE A 345 20.46 -32.96 -9.40
CA PHE A 345 21.51 -33.24 -8.39
C PHE A 345 21.70 -34.75 -8.16
N LEU A 346 20.61 -35.49 -7.96
CA LEU A 346 20.69 -36.96 -7.81
C LEU A 346 21.27 -37.63 -9.04
N ALA A 347 20.88 -37.20 -10.25
CA ALA A 347 21.40 -37.75 -11.48
C ALA A 347 22.92 -37.50 -11.66
N GLN A 348 23.43 -36.39 -11.16
CA GLN A 348 24.85 -36.09 -11.13
C GLN A 348 25.58 -36.93 -10.06
N ALA A 349 25.05 -36.96 -8.83
CA ALA A 349 25.63 -37.71 -7.72
C ALA A 349 25.64 -39.25 -7.97
N THR A 350 24.61 -39.81 -8.63
CA THR A 350 24.53 -41.21 -8.96
C THR A 350 25.34 -41.61 -10.18
N LYS A 351 25.80 -40.67 -11.02
CA LYS A 351 26.80 -40.96 -12.07
C LYS A 351 28.16 -41.31 -11.49
N GLU A 352 28.49 -40.79 -10.31
CA GLU A 352 29.73 -41.05 -9.60
C GLU A 352 29.62 -42.29 -8.68
N SER A 353 28.41 -42.63 -8.20
CA SER A 353 28.12 -43.77 -7.33
C SER A 353 27.32 -44.80 -8.11
N ARG A 354 27.90 -45.95 -8.36
CA ARG A 354 27.29 -47.07 -9.12
C ARG A 354 26.10 -47.76 -8.41
N THR A 355 25.59 -47.22 -7.32
CA THR A 355 24.51 -47.82 -6.51
C THR A 355 23.20 -47.07 -6.77
N PRO A 356 22.11 -47.74 -7.20
CA PRO A 356 20.81 -47.11 -7.34
C PRO A 356 20.23 -46.74 -5.97
N VAL A 357 19.79 -45.48 -5.83
CA VAL A 357 19.12 -44.97 -4.63
C VAL A 357 17.69 -45.49 -4.60
N SER A 358 17.26 -46.08 -3.49
CA SER A 358 15.88 -46.58 -3.30
C SER A 358 14.88 -45.43 -3.27
N ALA A 359 13.58 -45.75 -3.43
CA ALA A 359 12.52 -44.74 -3.37
C ALA A 359 12.40 -44.04 -1.99
N GLU A 360 12.70 -44.78 -0.92
CA GLU A 360 12.69 -44.29 0.45
C GLU A 360 13.86 -43.35 0.72
N GLU A 361 15.07 -43.74 0.36
CA GLU A 361 16.27 -42.90 0.46
C GLU A 361 16.15 -41.64 -0.37
N ARG A 362 15.51 -41.73 -1.55
CA ARG A 362 15.24 -40.59 -2.42
C ARG A 362 14.30 -39.59 -1.75
N ALA A 363 13.26 -40.06 -1.05
CA ALA A 363 12.32 -39.23 -0.32
C ALA A 363 12.96 -38.57 0.91
N GLU A 364 13.89 -39.21 1.58
CA GLU A 364 14.65 -38.65 2.69
C GLU A 364 15.64 -37.56 2.21
N LEU A 365 16.39 -37.86 1.14
CA LEU A 365 17.30 -36.90 0.53
C LEU A 365 16.58 -35.68 0.00
N PHE A 366 15.37 -35.84 -0.53
CA PHE A 366 14.57 -34.68 -0.99
C PHE A 366 14.12 -33.81 0.18
N ARG A 367 13.73 -34.38 1.32
CA ARG A 367 13.40 -33.61 2.54
C ARG A 367 14.61 -32.87 3.05
N ALA A 368 15.77 -33.50 3.15
CA ALA A 368 17.02 -32.86 3.56
C ALA A 368 17.45 -31.74 2.58
N PHE A 369 17.24 -31.93 1.28
CA PHE A 369 17.50 -30.90 0.27
C PHE A 369 16.57 -29.69 0.43
N LEU A 370 15.30 -29.88 0.76
CA LEU A 370 14.36 -28.77 1.00
C LEU A 370 14.74 -27.96 2.26
N GLU A 371 15.14 -28.64 3.33
CA GLU A 371 15.65 -27.97 4.54
C GLU A 371 16.93 -27.19 4.26
N TRP A 372 17.90 -27.82 3.58
CA TRP A 372 19.14 -27.16 3.20
C TRP A 372 18.93 -25.93 2.28
N ASN A 373 17.95 -25.99 1.38
CA ASN A 373 17.64 -24.89 0.47
C ASN A 373 16.91 -23.74 1.18
N LYS A 374 16.21 -24.02 2.29
CA LYS A 374 15.57 -23.02 3.15
C LYS A 374 16.60 -22.19 3.91
N ASP A 375 17.62 -22.86 4.47
CA ASP A 375 18.70 -22.21 5.24
C ASP A 375 19.63 -21.32 4.38
N ARG A 376 19.54 -21.40 3.05
CA ARG A 376 20.33 -20.56 2.12
C ARG A 376 19.55 -19.40 1.52
N SER A 377 18.26 -19.33 1.77
CA SER A 377 17.37 -18.26 1.29
C SER A 377 17.02 -17.24 2.40
N GLU A 378 17.52 -17.46 3.62
CA GLU A 378 17.63 -16.51 4.73
C GLU A 378 19.04 -15.85 4.72
#